data_276c13428d4a9db467b0ab6e42ea8c12
#
_entry.id   276c13428d4a9db467b0ab6e42ea8c12
#
_cell.length_a   1.000
_cell.length_b   1.000
_cell.length_c   1.000
_cell.angle_alpha   90.00
_cell.angle_beta   90.00
_cell.angle_gamma   90.00
#
_symmetry.space_group_name_H-M   'P 1'
#
loop_
_entity.id
_entity.type
_entity.pdbx_description
1 polymer ?
#
loop_
_entity_poly.entity_id
_entity_poly.type
_entity_poly.pdbx_seq_one_letter_code
_entity_poly.pdbx_strand_id
1 'polypeptide(L)'
;MGNGVRQAGRIEHFQPTPGGATIAPLFFPGNDMRVLLAPMEGVLDSLVRELLTEVNDYDLCITEFLRVVDQLLPVKSFYRLCPELHHQSRTLSGTRVRVQLLGQYPEWLAENAARAVALGSWGVDLNCGCPSKLVNGSGGGATLLKDPELIYRGAKAMREAVPGHLPVTVKVRLGWDSGERRFEIADAVQQAGASELVVHGRTKEDGYKAERINWQAIGEIRQRLTIPVVANGEIWDWQSAQDCMAVTGCDSVMIGRGALNVPNLSRVIKYNEPRMPWPQVVQLLQKYTRLEKQGDTGLYHVARIKQWLGYLRKEYTEALTLFNEIRALQTSAEIAAAIARY
;
A
#
# COMPACT_ATOMS: atom_id res chain seq x y z
N MET A 1 43.21 -28.38 35.98
CA MET A 1 43.33 -29.24 34.82
C MET A 1 42.06 -30.09 34.76
N GLY A 2 41.18 -29.90 33.83
CA GLY A 2 39.94 -30.65 33.72
C GLY A 2 39.14 -30.15 32.53
N ASN A 3 39.41 -30.75 31.35
CA ASN A 3 38.70 -30.47 30.09
C ASN A 3 37.30 -31.03 30.16
N GLY A 4 36.29 -30.17 30.06
CA GLY A 4 34.90 -30.56 29.84
C GLY A 4 34.54 -30.47 28.35
N VAL A 5 34.50 -31.63 27.68
CA VAL A 5 34.02 -31.79 26.30
C VAL A 5 32.51 -31.72 26.34
N ARG A 6 31.91 -30.76 25.60
CA ARG A 6 30.46 -30.72 25.32
C ARG A 6 30.12 -31.74 24.24
N GLN A 7 29.29 -32.71 24.60
CA GLN A 7 28.70 -33.65 23.65
C GLN A 7 27.74 -32.94 22.66
N ALA A 8 27.98 -33.16 21.39
CA ALA A 8 27.06 -32.77 20.31
C ALA A 8 25.82 -33.67 20.36
N GLY A 9 24.66 -33.06 20.45
CA GLY A 9 23.37 -33.74 20.35
C GLY A 9 23.15 -34.36 18.95
N ARG A 10 22.78 -35.62 18.93
CA ARG A 10 22.41 -36.36 17.73
C ARG A 10 21.19 -35.72 17.06
N ILE A 11 21.30 -35.48 15.78
CA ILE A 11 20.15 -35.15 14.88
C ILE A 11 19.46 -36.51 14.61
N GLU A 12 18.23 -36.68 15.12
CA GLU A 12 17.38 -37.79 14.75
C GLU A 12 16.80 -37.57 13.35
N HIS A 13 17.07 -38.51 12.45
CA HIS A 13 16.48 -38.54 11.12
C HIS A 13 15.00 -38.93 11.24
N PHE A 14 14.11 -37.98 10.92
CA PHE A 14 12.68 -38.24 10.77
C PHE A 14 12.42 -38.98 9.45
N GLN A 15 11.93 -40.20 9.54
CA GLN A 15 11.43 -40.96 8.36
C GLN A 15 9.94 -40.65 8.18
N PRO A 16 9.48 -40.27 6.95
CA PRO A 16 8.07 -40.03 6.73
C PRO A 16 7.26 -41.33 6.66
N THR A 17 6.18 -41.40 7.43
CA THR A 17 5.15 -42.43 7.31
C THR A 17 4.26 -42.12 6.08
N PRO A 18 3.89 -43.15 5.29
CA PRO A 18 3.02 -42.94 4.12
C PRO A 18 1.58 -42.70 4.59
N GLY A 19 1.00 -41.55 4.26
CA GLY A 19 -0.42 -41.26 4.45
C GLY A 19 -0.77 -40.03 5.26
N GLY A 20 0.19 -39.19 5.68
CA GLY A 20 -0.08 -37.93 6.36
C GLY A 20 -0.22 -36.76 5.37
N ALA A 21 -1.32 -36.01 5.44
CA ALA A 21 -1.42 -34.72 4.80
C ALA A 21 -0.22 -33.88 5.23
N THR A 22 0.56 -33.37 4.26
CA THR A 22 1.71 -32.51 4.49
C THR A 22 1.17 -31.20 5.03
N ILE A 23 1.19 -31.03 6.35
CA ILE A 23 0.99 -29.72 6.97
C ILE A 23 2.24 -28.92 6.57
N ALA A 24 2.05 -27.95 5.69
CA ALA A 24 3.10 -26.98 5.39
C ALA A 24 3.62 -26.40 6.71
N PRO A 25 4.94 -26.20 6.87
CA PRO A 25 5.46 -25.61 8.08
C PRO A 25 4.76 -24.29 8.35
N LEU A 26 4.17 -24.15 9.54
CA LEU A 26 3.64 -22.89 10.03
C LEU A 26 4.79 -21.87 10.00
N PHE A 27 4.74 -20.99 9.02
CA PHE A 27 5.65 -19.86 8.96
C PHE A 27 5.25 -18.94 10.10
N PHE A 28 5.95 -18.99 11.21
CA PHE A 28 5.88 -17.94 12.21
C PHE A 28 6.72 -16.80 11.66
N PRO A 29 6.14 -15.68 11.24
CA PRO A 29 6.94 -14.54 10.84
C PRO A 29 7.69 -14.09 12.09
N GLY A 30 8.99 -14.19 12.05
CA GLY A 30 9.84 -13.38 12.92
C GLY A 30 9.49 -11.91 12.68
N ASN A 31 9.94 -11.02 13.53
CA ASN A 31 9.69 -9.56 13.51
C ASN A 31 10.07 -8.82 12.20
N ASP A 32 10.33 -9.52 11.11
CA ASP A 32 10.91 -9.00 9.87
C ASP A 32 9.88 -8.77 8.74
N MET A 33 8.60 -9.10 8.94
CA MET A 33 7.57 -8.82 7.94
C MET A 33 7.40 -7.31 7.74
N ARG A 34 7.54 -6.85 6.48
CA ARG A 34 7.25 -5.47 6.11
C ARG A 34 5.79 -5.33 5.68
N VAL A 35 5.11 -4.32 6.20
CA VAL A 35 3.75 -3.96 5.80
C VAL A 35 3.72 -2.53 5.29
N LEU A 36 3.32 -2.37 4.02
CA LEU A 36 3.22 -1.09 3.35
C LEU A 36 1.75 -0.67 3.25
N LEU A 37 1.51 0.64 3.41
CA LEU A 37 0.19 1.22 3.19
C LEU A 37 0.06 1.66 1.73
N ALA A 38 -0.94 1.12 1.03
CA ALA A 38 -1.17 1.35 -0.39
C ALA A 38 -1.65 2.77 -0.69
N PRO A 39 -1.30 3.32 -1.85
CA PRO A 39 -1.95 4.51 -2.37
C PRO A 39 -3.41 4.21 -2.73
N MET A 40 -4.32 5.07 -2.29
CA MET A 40 -5.75 4.98 -2.63
C MET A 40 -6.27 6.36 -2.95
N GLU A 41 -6.36 6.67 -4.25
CA GLU A 41 -6.81 7.97 -4.76
C GLU A 41 -8.21 8.33 -4.25
N GLY A 42 -8.34 9.56 -3.76
CA GLY A 42 -9.59 10.07 -3.22
C GLY A 42 -10.02 9.46 -1.87
N VAL A 43 -9.20 8.61 -1.27
CA VAL A 43 -9.54 7.89 -0.04
C VAL A 43 -8.50 8.10 1.06
N LEU A 44 -7.23 7.85 0.76
CA LEU A 44 -6.15 7.83 1.73
C LEU A 44 -5.22 9.03 1.55
N ASP A 45 -5.68 10.16 2.02
CA ASP A 45 -4.93 11.41 2.00
C ASP A 45 -3.96 11.55 3.19
N SER A 46 -3.29 12.68 3.28
CA SER A 46 -2.32 12.96 4.35
C SER A 46 -2.92 12.91 5.75
N LEU A 47 -4.18 13.33 5.94
CA LEU A 47 -4.82 13.31 7.26
C LEU A 47 -5.12 11.87 7.70
N VAL A 48 -5.60 11.04 6.79
CA VAL A 48 -5.85 9.61 7.09
C VAL A 48 -4.52 8.88 7.28
N ARG A 49 -3.47 9.18 6.49
CA ARG A 49 -2.13 8.62 6.73
C ARG A 49 -1.62 8.94 8.12
N GLU A 50 -1.77 10.19 8.55
CA GLU A 50 -1.34 10.61 9.89
C GLU A 50 -2.02 9.81 10.99
N LEU A 51 -3.34 9.68 10.92
CA LEU A 51 -4.13 8.92 11.91
C LEU A 51 -3.80 7.43 11.90
N LEU A 52 -3.71 6.82 10.71
CA LEU A 52 -3.43 5.39 10.61
C LEU A 52 -2.01 5.06 11.06
N THR A 53 -1.01 5.89 10.75
CA THR A 53 0.37 5.62 11.16
C THR A 53 0.60 5.80 12.66
N GLU A 54 -0.25 6.55 13.34
CA GLU A 54 -0.21 6.69 14.80
C GLU A 54 -0.55 5.38 15.53
N VAL A 55 -1.44 4.58 14.97
CA VAL A 55 -1.96 3.34 15.58
C VAL A 55 -1.47 2.06 14.90
N ASN A 56 -0.53 2.20 13.97
CA ASN A 56 0.02 1.10 13.19
C ASN A 56 1.54 1.10 13.22
N ASP A 57 2.09 0.03 12.69
CA ASP A 57 3.51 -0.21 12.49
C ASP A 57 3.79 -0.42 10.99
N TYR A 58 3.42 0.57 10.17
CA TYR A 58 3.74 0.55 8.75
C TYR A 58 5.22 0.87 8.52
N ASP A 59 5.85 0.13 7.64
CA ASP A 59 7.24 0.38 7.21
C ASP A 59 7.34 1.52 6.20
N LEU A 60 6.27 1.73 5.42
CA LEU A 60 6.21 2.75 4.40
C LEU A 60 4.76 3.07 4.03
N CYS A 61 4.47 4.34 3.80
CA CYS A 61 3.26 4.79 3.11
C CYS A 61 3.62 5.30 1.72
N ILE A 62 2.80 4.96 0.72
CA ILE A 62 2.89 5.55 -0.62
C ILE A 62 1.71 6.49 -0.79
N THR A 63 1.96 7.72 -1.28
CA THR A 63 0.92 8.72 -1.46
C THR A 63 -0.04 8.35 -2.58
N GLU A 64 -1.20 9.00 -2.60
CA GLU A 64 -1.97 9.15 -3.83
C GLU A 64 -1.05 9.67 -4.94
N PHE A 65 -1.42 9.49 -6.21
CA PHE A 65 -0.51 9.86 -7.28
C PHE A 65 -0.57 11.35 -7.64
N LEU A 66 0.57 11.91 -8.01
CA LEU A 66 0.66 13.13 -8.80
C LEU A 66 0.60 12.77 -10.27
N ARG A 67 -0.39 13.32 -10.98
CA ARG A 67 -0.52 13.10 -12.43
C ARG A 67 0.46 13.98 -13.18
N VAL A 68 1.38 13.33 -13.89
CA VAL A 68 2.40 13.96 -14.73
C VAL A 68 2.00 13.79 -16.18
N VAL A 69 1.83 14.88 -16.90
CA VAL A 69 1.53 14.86 -18.34
C VAL A 69 2.74 15.42 -19.10
N ASP A 70 2.79 16.71 -19.33
CA ASP A 70 3.72 17.37 -20.21
C ASP A 70 4.42 18.59 -19.57
N GLN A 71 4.57 18.56 -18.23
CA GLN A 71 5.19 19.65 -17.49
C GLN A 71 5.82 19.22 -16.17
N LEU A 72 6.74 20.02 -15.70
CA LEU A 72 7.24 19.96 -14.34
C LEU A 72 6.20 20.60 -13.40
N LEU A 73 5.63 19.79 -12.51
CA LEU A 73 4.58 20.23 -11.58
C LEU A 73 5.12 21.26 -10.57
N PRO A 74 4.30 22.28 -10.19
CA PRO A 74 4.70 23.24 -9.18
C PRO A 74 4.99 22.59 -7.82
N VAL A 75 5.94 23.11 -7.09
CA VAL A 75 6.31 22.66 -5.73
C VAL A 75 5.10 22.55 -4.80
N LYS A 76 4.17 23.52 -4.88
CA LYS A 76 2.92 23.50 -4.09
C LYS A 76 2.07 22.24 -4.31
N SER A 77 2.15 21.62 -5.49
CA SER A 77 1.40 20.38 -5.78
C SER A 77 1.95 19.22 -4.98
N PHE A 78 3.27 19.14 -4.82
CA PHE A 78 3.92 18.11 -3.99
C PHE A 78 3.57 18.29 -2.51
N TYR A 79 3.68 19.50 -1.97
CA TYR A 79 3.34 19.78 -0.57
C TYR A 79 1.86 19.60 -0.25
N ARG A 80 0.97 19.90 -1.20
CA ARG A 80 -0.47 19.66 -1.03
C ARG A 80 -0.79 18.17 -0.94
N LEU A 81 -0.14 17.34 -1.75
CA LEU A 81 -0.32 15.90 -1.74
C LEU A 81 0.37 15.24 -0.54
N CYS A 82 1.58 15.68 -0.25
CA CYS A 82 2.48 15.09 0.74
C CYS A 82 3.04 16.19 1.67
N PRO A 83 2.23 16.70 2.61
CA PRO A 83 2.71 17.68 3.61
C PRO A 83 3.86 17.14 4.46
N GLU A 84 3.98 15.83 4.56
CA GLU A 84 5.07 15.14 5.26
C GLU A 84 6.46 15.51 4.72
N LEU A 85 6.55 16.04 3.48
CA LEU A 85 7.80 16.56 2.92
C LEU A 85 8.40 17.69 3.78
N HIS A 86 7.57 18.46 4.53
CA HIS A 86 8.04 19.44 5.50
C HIS A 86 8.70 18.79 6.74
N HIS A 87 8.51 17.48 6.93
CA HIS A 87 8.99 16.72 8.08
C HIS A 87 9.88 15.54 7.64
N GLN A 88 10.78 15.79 6.70
CA GLN A 88 11.70 14.77 6.17
C GLN A 88 10.98 13.55 5.56
N SER A 89 9.83 13.78 4.93
CA SER A 89 8.97 12.75 4.33
C SER A 89 8.54 11.67 5.32
N ARG A 90 8.17 12.10 6.53
CA ARG A 90 7.66 11.24 7.60
C ARG A 90 6.37 11.79 8.19
N THR A 91 5.49 10.89 8.59
CA THR A 91 4.36 11.24 9.46
C THR A 91 4.89 11.66 10.85
N LEU A 92 4.05 12.26 11.69
CA LEU A 92 4.44 12.64 13.05
C LEU A 92 4.85 11.43 13.91
N SER A 93 4.26 10.25 13.64
CA SER A 93 4.66 8.99 14.27
C SER A 93 5.98 8.41 13.74
N GLY A 94 6.57 9.02 12.71
CA GLY A 94 7.88 8.66 12.18
C GLY A 94 7.85 7.74 10.96
N THR A 95 6.69 7.32 10.47
CA THR A 95 6.57 6.46 9.30
C THR A 95 6.98 7.20 8.04
N ARG A 96 7.84 6.59 7.23
CA ARG A 96 8.28 7.15 5.94
C ARG A 96 7.13 7.22 4.94
N VAL A 97 7.14 8.29 4.14
CA VAL A 97 6.18 8.51 3.06
C VAL A 97 6.94 8.67 1.75
N ARG A 98 6.46 8.02 0.69
CA ARG A 98 7.01 8.09 -0.65
C ARG A 98 5.99 8.67 -1.61
N VAL A 99 6.40 9.69 -2.37
CA VAL A 99 5.56 10.29 -3.42
C VAL A 99 5.42 9.31 -4.58
N GLN A 100 4.19 9.12 -5.03
CA GLN A 100 3.87 8.35 -6.24
C GLN A 100 3.57 9.30 -7.41
N LEU A 101 4.15 8.99 -8.56
CA LEU A 101 3.87 9.65 -9.84
C LEU A 101 3.04 8.74 -10.74
N LEU A 102 2.25 9.36 -11.61
CA LEU A 102 1.51 8.66 -12.65
C LEU A 102 1.64 9.42 -13.96
N GLY A 103 2.07 8.75 -15.03
CA GLY A 103 2.28 9.35 -16.34
C GLY A 103 2.91 8.36 -17.30
N GLN A 104 3.11 8.79 -18.55
CA GLN A 104 3.66 7.97 -19.62
C GLN A 104 4.91 8.55 -20.30
N TYR A 105 5.17 9.84 -20.13
CA TYR A 105 6.30 10.51 -20.80
C TYR A 105 7.54 10.48 -19.92
N PRO A 106 8.59 9.74 -20.36
CA PRO A 106 9.79 9.52 -19.54
C PRO A 106 10.48 10.81 -19.10
N GLU A 107 10.59 11.80 -19.99
CA GLU A 107 11.23 13.09 -19.71
C GLU A 107 10.54 13.85 -18.56
N TRP A 108 9.20 13.85 -18.52
CA TRP A 108 8.45 14.52 -17.47
C TRP A 108 8.38 13.72 -16.18
N LEU A 109 8.38 12.38 -16.29
CA LEU A 109 8.52 11.51 -15.12
C LEU A 109 9.88 11.73 -14.44
N ALA A 110 10.95 11.83 -15.21
CA ALA A 110 12.30 12.11 -14.69
C ALA A 110 12.37 13.44 -13.96
N GLU A 111 11.89 14.53 -14.57
CA GLU A 111 11.90 15.88 -13.99
C GLU A 111 11.10 15.95 -12.69
N ASN A 112 9.90 15.34 -12.65
CA ASN A 112 9.07 15.32 -11.46
C ASN A 112 9.60 14.38 -10.37
N ALA A 113 10.24 13.27 -10.74
CA ALA A 113 10.92 12.39 -9.80
C ALA A 113 12.10 13.11 -9.12
N ALA A 114 12.93 13.81 -9.90
CA ALA A 114 14.02 14.63 -9.38
C ALA A 114 13.50 15.70 -8.41
N ARG A 115 12.40 16.38 -8.75
CA ARG A 115 11.77 17.37 -7.86
C ARG A 115 11.25 16.75 -6.57
N ALA A 116 10.57 15.59 -6.64
CA ALA A 116 10.05 14.91 -5.46
C ALA A 116 11.15 14.61 -4.45
N VAL A 117 12.28 14.04 -4.89
CA VAL A 117 13.38 13.71 -3.99
C VAL A 117 14.15 14.95 -3.52
N ALA A 118 14.25 15.99 -4.36
CA ALA A 118 14.83 17.27 -3.95
C ALA A 118 14.00 17.94 -2.84
N LEU A 119 12.68 17.72 -2.80
CA LEU A 119 11.80 18.18 -1.73
C LEU A 119 11.80 17.28 -0.50
N GLY A 120 12.53 16.16 -0.54
CA GLY A 120 12.73 15.27 0.60
C GLY A 120 11.98 13.94 0.54
N SER A 121 11.29 13.60 -0.55
CA SER A 121 10.61 12.31 -0.68
C SER A 121 11.61 11.14 -0.53
N TRP A 122 11.20 10.11 0.20
CA TRP A 122 11.97 8.88 0.38
C TRP A 122 11.89 8.00 -0.87
N GLY A 123 12.58 8.42 -1.92
CA GLY A 123 12.45 7.85 -3.24
C GLY A 123 11.15 8.26 -3.94
N VAL A 124 10.82 7.57 -5.00
CA VAL A 124 9.60 7.79 -5.80
C VAL A 124 9.02 6.44 -6.25
N ASP A 125 7.72 6.41 -6.44
CA ASP A 125 7.00 5.25 -6.96
C ASP A 125 6.28 5.61 -8.26
N LEU A 126 6.21 4.69 -9.21
CA LEU A 126 5.47 4.84 -10.47
C LEU A 126 4.19 4.01 -10.43
N ASN A 127 3.05 4.65 -10.62
CA ASN A 127 1.75 3.99 -10.72
C ASN A 127 1.51 3.42 -12.11
N CYS A 128 1.44 2.10 -12.21
CA CYS A 128 1.04 1.36 -13.42
C CYS A 128 -0.18 0.46 -13.15
N GLY A 129 -1.01 0.80 -12.16
CA GLY A 129 -2.12 -0.06 -11.75
C GLY A 129 -3.49 0.63 -11.64
N CYS A 130 -3.56 1.96 -11.71
CA CYS A 130 -4.82 2.68 -11.56
C CYS A 130 -5.81 2.30 -12.67
N PRO A 131 -7.00 1.73 -12.32
CA PRO A 131 -7.96 1.27 -13.32
C PRO A 131 -8.94 2.36 -13.79
N SER A 132 -8.82 3.59 -13.28
CA SER A 132 -9.72 4.70 -13.57
C SER A 132 -9.80 4.99 -15.07
N LYS A 133 -11.01 5.09 -15.62
CA LYS A 133 -11.23 5.43 -17.03
C LYS A 133 -10.63 6.80 -17.38
N LEU A 134 -10.75 7.78 -16.49
CA LEU A 134 -10.19 9.12 -16.69
C LEU A 134 -8.66 9.09 -16.79
N VAL A 135 -8.01 8.32 -15.93
CA VAL A 135 -6.55 8.14 -15.92
C VAL A 135 -6.10 7.40 -17.18
N ASN A 136 -6.73 6.28 -17.47
CA ASN A 136 -6.38 5.44 -18.61
C ASN A 136 -6.64 6.14 -19.96
N GLY A 137 -7.64 6.98 -20.06
CA GLY A 137 -7.92 7.80 -21.26
C GLY A 137 -6.82 8.80 -21.60
N SER A 138 -5.95 9.13 -20.65
CA SER A 138 -4.80 10.02 -20.85
C SER A 138 -3.44 9.28 -20.94
N GLY A 139 -3.46 7.95 -21.02
CA GLY A 139 -2.30 7.12 -21.28
C GLY A 139 -1.45 6.74 -20.07
N GLY A 140 -1.87 7.08 -18.83
CA GLY A 140 -1.18 6.70 -17.60
C GLY A 140 -1.81 5.54 -16.85
N GLY A 141 -1.25 5.17 -15.70
CA GLY A 141 -1.78 4.13 -14.83
C GLY A 141 -1.76 2.74 -15.48
N ALA A 142 -2.88 2.00 -15.39
CA ALA A 142 -2.96 0.64 -15.91
C ALA A 142 -2.80 0.54 -17.43
N THR A 143 -2.98 1.63 -18.19
CA THR A 143 -2.76 1.64 -19.64
C THR A 143 -1.33 1.24 -20.02
N LEU A 144 -0.35 1.55 -19.17
CA LEU A 144 1.05 1.17 -19.40
C LEU A 144 1.25 -0.36 -19.42
N LEU A 145 0.35 -1.12 -18.79
CA LEU A 145 0.42 -2.59 -18.79
C LEU A 145 0.22 -3.21 -20.18
N LYS A 146 -0.36 -2.47 -21.13
CA LYS A 146 -0.54 -2.90 -22.52
C LYS A 146 0.79 -2.93 -23.30
N ASP A 147 1.75 -2.11 -22.88
CA ASP A 147 3.05 -2.00 -23.49
C ASP A 147 4.16 -1.89 -22.43
N PRO A 148 4.78 -3.02 -22.03
CA PRO A 148 5.86 -3.02 -21.03
C PRO A 148 7.05 -2.12 -21.36
N GLU A 149 7.29 -1.81 -22.63
CA GLU A 149 8.33 -0.86 -23.03
C GLU A 149 8.07 0.54 -22.45
N LEU A 150 6.82 0.98 -22.33
CA LEU A 150 6.47 2.26 -21.71
C LEU A 150 6.81 2.25 -20.22
N ILE A 151 6.57 1.12 -19.53
CA ILE A 151 6.96 0.95 -18.13
C ILE A 151 8.47 1.03 -17.99
N TYR A 152 9.20 0.31 -18.83
CA TYR A 152 10.67 0.32 -18.84
C TYR A 152 11.22 1.73 -19.01
N ARG A 153 10.78 2.45 -20.03
CA ARG A 153 11.26 3.82 -20.32
C ARG A 153 10.95 4.78 -19.19
N GLY A 154 9.72 4.75 -18.64
CA GLY A 154 9.31 5.62 -17.55
C GLY A 154 10.10 5.35 -16.27
N ALA A 155 10.17 4.10 -15.85
CA ALA A 155 10.91 3.70 -14.65
C ALA A 155 12.41 3.94 -14.78
N LYS A 156 13.01 3.68 -15.95
CA LYS A 156 14.42 3.95 -16.22
C LYS A 156 14.73 5.44 -16.13
N ALA A 157 13.92 6.28 -16.76
CA ALA A 157 14.10 7.72 -16.71
C ALA A 157 14.03 8.25 -15.27
N MET A 158 13.09 7.75 -14.46
CA MET A 158 13.03 8.07 -13.04
C MET A 158 14.27 7.58 -12.30
N ARG A 159 14.73 6.35 -12.57
CA ARG A 159 15.93 5.80 -11.91
C ARG A 159 17.18 6.63 -12.20
N GLU A 160 17.35 7.07 -13.43
CA GLU A 160 18.49 7.90 -13.83
C GLU A 160 18.45 9.31 -13.24
N ALA A 161 17.26 9.85 -13.01
CA ALA A 161 17.05 11.18 -12.43
C ALA A 161 17.14 11.23 -10.90
N VAL A 162 16.99 10.09 -10.22
CA VAL A 162 16.98 9.98 -8.76
C VAL A 162 18.33 9.46 -8.27
N PRO A 163 18.93 10.05 -7.22
CA PRO A 163 20.17 9.55 -6.64
C PRO A 163 20.12 8.05 -6.31
N GLY A 164 21.22 7.34 -6.58
CA GLY A 164 21.28 5.88 -6.47
C GLY A 164 20.96 5.31 -5.08
N HIS A 165 21.14 6.07 -4.02
CA HIS A 165 20.81 5.66 -2.64
C HIS A 165 19.33 5.79 -2.28
N LEU A 166 18.52 6.45 -3.13
CA LEU A 166 17.08 6.57 -2.94
C LEU A 166 16.34 5.57 -3.82
N PRO A 167 15.29 4.91 -3.29
CA PRO A 167 14.56 3.91 -4.05
C PRO A 167 13.70 4.52 -5.17
N VAL A 168 13.66 3.82 -6.29
CA VAL A 168 12.66 4.00 -7.35
C VAL A 168 11.88 2.71 -7.44
N THR A 169 10.59 2.75 -7.19
CA THR A 169 9.73 1.57 -7.15
C THR A 169 8.60 1.69 -8.17
N VAL A 170 8.00 0.56 -8.49
CA VAL A 170 6.88 0.51 -9.44
C VAL A 170 5.76 -0.32 -8.85
N LYS A 171 4.52 0.11 -9.01
CA LYS A 171 3.32 -0.61 -8.59
C LYS A 171 2.51 -0.99 -9.82
N VAL A 172 2.35 -2.30 -10.04
CA VAL A 172 1.66 -2.86 -11.21
C VAL A 172 0.46 -3.73 -10.82
N ARG A 173 -0.32 -4.09 -11.82
CA ARG A 173 -1.22 -5.22 -11.85
C ARG A 173 -0.64 -6.33 -12.73
N LEU A 174 -1.27 -7.51 -12.75
CA LEU A 174 -0.83 -8.67 -13.54
C LEU A 174 -0.88 -8.43 -15.06
N GLY A 175 -1.68 -7.49 -15.49
CA GLY A 175 -1.88 -7.11 -16.87
C GLY A 175 -3.11 -6.24 -17.05
N TRP A 176 -3.42 -5.89 -18.31
CA TRP A 176 -4.62 -5.12 -18.65
C TRP A 176 -5.88 -6.00 -18.61
N ASP A 177 -5.98 -6.97 -19.50
CA ASP A 177 -7.13 -7.88 -19.67
C ASP A 177 -6.80 -9.31 -19.24
N SER A 178 -5.55 -9.72 -19.32
CA SER A 178 -5.05 -11.02 -18.88
C SER A 178 -3.69 -10.90 -18.20
N GLY A 179 -3.29 -11.95 -17.50
CA GLY A 179 -1.96 -12.07 -16.87
C GLY A 179 -0.88 -12.64 -17.78
N GLU A 180 -1.13 -12.81 -19.09
CA GLU A 180 -0.16 -13.43 -20.01
C GLU A 180 1.15 -12.66 -20.09
N ARG A 181 1.10 -11.33 -20.08
CA ARG A 181 2.27 -10.46 -20.14
C ARG A 181 2.90 -10.13 -18.78
N ARG A 182 2.50 -10.81 -17.70
CA ARG A 182 3.00 -10.52 -16.35
C ARG A 182 4.51 -10.56 -16.22
N PHE A 183 5.15 -11.49 -16.94
CA PHE A 183 6.62 -11.61 -16.91
C PHE A 183 7.31 -10.51 -17.71
N GLU A 184 6.76 -10.11 -18.84
CA GLU A 184 7.29 -8.98 -19.62
C GLU A 184 7.20 -7.67 -18.80
N ILE A 185 6.08 -7.46 -18.09
CA ILE A 185 5.88 -6.33 -17.20
C ILE A 185 6.92 -6.35 -16.07
N ALA A 186 7.09 -7.49 -15.42
CA ALA A 186 8.04 -7.65 -14.32
C ALA A 186 9.50 -7.45 -14.78
N ASP A 187 9.88 -8.04 -15.90
CA ASP A 187 11.20 -7.88 -16.48
C ASP A 187 11.50 -6.41 -16.86
N ALA A 188 10.52 -5.71 -17.41
CA ALA A 188 10.64 -4.29 -17.74
C ALA A 188 11.00 -3.45 -16.53
N VAL A 189 10.33 -3.71 -15.39
CA VAL A 189 10.57 -3.02 -14.11
C VAL A 189 12.00 -3.30 -13.60
N GLN A 190 12.41 -4.56 -13.59
CA GLN A 190 13.75 -4.94 -13.12
C GLN A 190 14.85 -4.39 -14.03
N GLN A 191 14.69 -4.50 -15.34
CA GLN A 191 15.67 -3.99 -16.33
C GLN A 191 15.79 -2.47 -16.30
N ALA A 192 14.75 -1.76 -15.91
CA ALA A 192 14.78 -0.32 -15.70
C ALA A 192 15.64 0.11 -14.49
N GLY A 193 16.05 -0.84 -13.64
CA GLY A 193 16.84 -0.57 -12.43
C GLY A 193 15.96 -0.20 -11.21
N ALA A 194 14.68 -0.54 -11.22
CA ALA A 194 13.81 -0.34 -10.07
C ALA A 194 14.32 -1.10 -8.84
N SER A 195 14.12 -0.51 -7.67
CA SER A 195 14.56 -1.06 -6.38
C SER A 195 13.63 -2.14 -5.85
N GLU A 196 12.36 -2.10 -6.22
CA GLU A 196 11.30 -2.98 -5.71
C GLU A 196 10.08 -2.92 -6.63
N LEU A 197 9.35 -4.02 -6.73
CA LEU A 197 8.10 -4.12 -7.47
C LEU A 197 6.94 -4.50 -6.52
N VAL A 198 5.88 -3.72 -6.52
CA VAL A 198 4.61 -4.08 -5.87
C VAL A 198 3.65 -4.64 -6.91
N VAL A 199 3.12 -5.83 -6.68
CA VAL A 199 2.19 -6.49 -7.60
C VAL A 199 0.82 -6.65 -6.95
N HIS A 200 -0.20 -5.98 -7.51
CA HIS A 200 -1.58 -6.26 -7.21
C HIS A 200 -2.00 -7.50 -8.01
N GLY A 201 -2.42 -8.55 -7.31
CA GLY A 201 -2.69 -9.87 -7.89
C GLY A 201 -3.96 -9.97 -8.76
N ARG A 202 -4.27 -8.92 -9.53
CA ARG A 202 -5.39 -8.84 -10.49
C ARG A 202 -4.97 -8.14 -11.77
N THR A 203 -5.70 -8.39 -12.84
CA THR A 203 -5.64 -7.54 -14.04
C THR A 203 -6.45 -6.26 -13.85
N LYS A 204 -6.33 -5.30 -14.76
CA LYS A 204 -7.17 -4.09 -14.74
C LYS A 204 -8.64 -4.46 -14.94
N GLU A 205 -8.94 -5.40 -15.83
CA GLU A 205 -10.33 -5.84 -16.13
C GLU A 205 -10.96 -6.61 -14.94
N ASP A 206 -10.17 -7.29 -14.12
CA ASP A 206 -10.66 -7.93 -12.89
C ASP A 206 -11.17 -6.91 -11.86
N GLY A 207 -10.70 -5.66 -11.95
CA GLY A 207 -11.08 -4.59 -11.02
C GLY A 207 -10.73 -4.91 -9.59
N TYR A 208 -11.76 -5.11 -8.75
CA TYR A 208 -11.64 -5.44 -7.33
C TYR A 208 -12.45 -6.68 -6.93
N LYS A 209 -12.79 -7.55 -7.88
CA LYS A 209 -13.52 -8.78 -7.63
C LYS A 209 -12.67 -9.72 -6.78
N ALA A 210 -13.17 -10.12 -5.60
CA ALA A 210 -12.42 -10.91 -4.63
C ALA A 210 -11.97 -12.26 -5.21
N GLU A 211 -12.86 -12.92 -5.95
CA GLU A 211 -12.63 -14.22 -6.59
C GLU A 211 -11.58 -14.20 -7.71
N ARG A 212 -11.15 -13.00 -8.13
CA ARG A 212 -10.15 -12.82 -9.19
C ARG A 212 -8.74 -12.62 -8.67
N ILE A 213 -8.54 -12.61 -7.35
CA ILE A 213 -7.18 -12.53 -6.80
C ILE A 213 -6.35 -13.74 -7.23
N ASN A 214 -5.13 -13.49 -7.68
CA ASN A 214 -4.20 -14.53 -8.11
C ASN A 214 -2.84 -14.32 -7.43
N TRP A 215 -2.71 -14.81 -6.21
CA TRP A 215 -1.45 -14.78 -5.47
C TRP A 215 -0.40 -15.69 -6.09
N GLN A 216 -0.82 -16.78 -6.74
CA GLN A 216 0.10 -17.69 -7.44
C GLN A 216 0.90 -16.93 -8.50
N ALA A 217 0.26 -16.08 -9.29
CA ALA A 217 0.94 -15.26 -10.31
C ALA A 217 1.94 -14.28 -9.69
N ILE A 218 1.66 -13.72 -8.49
CA ILE A 218 2.62 -12.91 -7.76
C ILE A 218 3.86 -13.75 -7.38
N GLY A 219 3.65 -14.96 -6.89
CA GLY A 219 4.73 -15.90 -6.56
C GLY A 219 5.61 -16.24 -7.75
N GLU A 220 5.02 -16.46 -8.92
CA GLU A 220 5.75 -16.72 -10.16
C GLU A 220 6.61 -15.51 -10.57
N ILE A 221 6.10 -14.30 -10.44
CA ILE A 221 6.85 -13.06 -10.67
C ILE A 221 8.02 -12.96 -9.66
N ARG A 222 7.76 -13.21 -8.38
CA ARG A 222 8.80 -13.16 -7.34
C ARG A 222 9.93 -14.14 -7.62
N GLN A 223 9.62 -15.37 -8.06
CA GLN A 223 10.63 -16.36 -8.41
C GLN A 223 11.50 -15.96 -9.62
N ARG A 224 10.92 -15.19 -10.53
CA ARG A 224 11.62 -14.72 -11.74
C ARG A 224 12.58 -13.56 -11.47
N LEU A 225 12.22 -12.65 -10.56
CA LEU A 225 12.96 -11.42 -10.32
C LEU A 225 14.04 -11.60 -9.24
N THR A 226 15.09 -10.78 -9.33
CA THR A 226 16.12 -10.65 -8.29
C THR A 226 15.86 -9.47 -7.36
N ILE A 227 15.06 -8.47 -7.79
CA ILE A 227 14.61 -7.38 -6.92
C ILE A 227 13.47 -7.86 -5.99
N PRO A 228 13.31 -7.23 -4.81
CA PRO A 228 12.19 -7.53 -3.92
C PRO A 228 10.83 -7.33 -4.58
N VAL A 229 9.89 -8.24 -4.27
CA VAL A 229 8.50 -8.17 -4.71
C VAL A 229 7.59 -8.08 -3.49
N VAL A 230 6.68 -7.13 -3.50
CA VAL A 230 5.66 -6.92 -2.46
C VAL A 230 4.32 -7.41 -2.97
N ALA A 231 3.65 -8.29 -2.21
CA ALA A 231 2.34 -8.81 -2.57
C ALA A 231 1.22 -7.86 -2.12
N ASN A 232 0.26 -7.61 -3.02
CA ASN A 232 -0.88 -6.74 -2.74
C ASN A 232 -2.19 -7.36 -3.24
N GLY A 233 -3.23 -7.30 -2.41
CA GLY A 233 -4.60 -7.69 -2.73
C GLY A 233 -5.16 -8.77 -1.82
N GLU A 234 -6.40 -8.60 -1.37
CA GLU A 234 -7.18 -9.51 -0.51
C GLU A 234 -6.50 -9.85 0.83
N ILE A 235 -5.87 -8.89 1.46
CA ILE A 235 -5.27 -9.01 2.79
C ILE A 235 -6.15 -8.22 3.76
N TRP A 236 -6.87 -8.95 4.65
CA TRP A 236 -7.91 -8.40 5.51
C TRP A 236 -7.68 -8.66 7.00
N ASP A 237 -6.88 -9.66 7.32
CA ASP A 237 -6.60 -10.14 8.66
C ASP A 237 -5.26 -10.88 8.73
N TRP A 238 -4.93 -11.40 9.90
CA TRP A 238 -3.70 -12.16 10.09
C TRP A 238 -3.65 -13.41 9.20
N GLN A 239 -4.75 -14.17 9.11
CA GLN A 239 -4.78 -15.43 8.34
C GLN A 239 -4.57 -15.18 6.84
N SER A 240 -5.29 -14.23 6.26
CA SER A 240 -5.14 -13.89 4.83
C SER A 240 -3.74 -13.37 4.50
N ALA A 241 -3.08 -12.67 5.44
CA ALA A 241 -1.67 -12.28 5.28
C ALA A 241 -0.74 -13.49 5.28
N GLN A 242 -0.94 -14.46 6.20
CA GLN A 242 -0.15 -15.70 6.24
C GLN A 242 -0.33 -16.51 4.96
N ASP A 243 -1.56 -16.67 4.50
CA ASP A 243 -1.90 -17.41 3.28
C ASP A 243 -1.27 -16.74 2.04
N CYS A 244 -1.35 -15.43 1.96
CA CYS A 244 -0.73 -14.66 0.89
C CYS A 244 0.79 -14.86 0.85
N MET A 245 1.46 -14.76 2.00
CA MET A 245 2.90 -14.95 2.09
C MET A 245 3.32 -16.39 1.77
N ALA A 246 2.56 -17.37 2.23
CA ALA A 246 2.83 -18.78 1.93
C ALA A 246 2.71 -19.09 0.44
N VAL A 247 1.70 -18.56 -0.24
CA VAL A 247 1.47 -18.77 -1.67
C VAL A 247 2.48 -18.00 -2.53
N THR A 248 2.75 -16.75 -2.18
CA THR A 248 3.62 -15.87 -2.99
C THR A 248 5.10 -16.05 -2.70
N GLY A 249 5.45 -16.51 -1.50
CA GLY A 249 6.83 -16.51 -0.99
C GLY A 249 7.38 -15.11 -0.71
N CYS A 250 6.53 -14.07 -0.77
CA CYS A 250 6.93 -12.71 -0.40
C CYS A 250 7.05 -12.57 1.12
N ASP A 251 8.01 -11.77 1.58
CA ASP A 251 8.19 -11.36 2.98
C ASP A 251 7.59 -10.00 3.29
N SER A 252 7.06 -9.34 2.27
CA SER A 252 6.49 -8.00 2.34
C SER A 252 5.12 -7.98 1.68
N VAL A 253 4.16 -7.31 2.34
CA VAL A 253 2.81 -7.15 1.85
C VAL A 253 2.41 -5.67 1.85
N MET A 254 1.54 -5.31 0.91
CA MET A 254 0.92 -3.99 0.87
C MET A 254 -0.57 -4.15 1.10
N ILE A 255 -1.12 -3.34 2.01
CA ILE A 255 -2.54 -3.35 2.34
C ILE A 255 -3.21 -2.04 1.92
N GLY A 256 -4.41 -2.16 1.37
CA GLY A 256 -5.21 -1.02 0.93
C GLY A 256 -6.49 -0.90 1.74
N ARG A 257 -7.61 -1.34 1.18
CA ARG A 257 -8.94 -1.21 1.78
C ARG A 257 -9.05 -1.82 3.18
N GLY A 258 -8.33 -2.89 3.44
CA GLY A 258 -8.26 -3.52 4.75
C GLY A 258 -7.81 -2.58 5.86
N ALA A 259 -6.90 -1.66 5.57
CA ALA A 259 -6.43 -0.65 6.51
C ALA A 259 -7.53 0.32 6.96
N LEU A 260 -8.55 0.52 6.13
CA LEU A 260 -9.72 1.35 6.45
C LEU A 260 -10.82 0.55 7.14
N ASN A 261 -10.92 -0.75 6.86
CA ASN A 261 -11.86 -1.64 7.53
C ASN A 261 -11.45 -1.89 8.99
N VAL A 262 -10.13 -2.11 9.21
CA VAL A 262 -9.51 -2.38 10.52
C VAL A 262 -8.37 -1.38 10.73
N PRO A 263 -8.58 -0.32 11.52
CA PRO A 263 -7.62 0.77 11.65
C PRO A 263 -6.22 0.38 12.16
N ASN A 264 -6.07 -0.71 12.89
CA ASN A 264 -4.78 -1.22 13.34
C ASN A 264 -4.28 -2.45 12.54
N LEU A 265 -4.66 -2.57 11.28
CA LEU A 265 -4.46 -3.80 10.51
C LEU A 265 -2.99 -4.22 10.39
N SER A 266 -2.03 -3.29 10.31
CA SER A 266 -0.62 -3.69 10.24
C SER A 266 -0.15 -4.45 11.49
N ARG A 267 -0.65 -4.08 12.66
CA ARG A 267 -0.35 -4.76 13.93
C ARG A 267 -1.06 -6.11 14.03
N VAL A 268 -2.30 -6.19 13.53
CA VAL A 268 -3.02 -7.46 13.39
C VAL A 268 -2.22 -8.42 12.50
N ILE A 269 -1.71 -7.96 11.37
CA ILE A 269 -0.95 -8.76 10.42
C ILE A 269 0.42 -9.16 10.97
N LYS A 270 1.17 -8.21 11.54
CA LYS A 270 2.53 -8.46 12.02
C LYS A 270 2.57 -9.28 13.31
N TYR A 271 1.66 -8.98 14.24
CA TYR A 271 1.77 -9.46 15.63
C TYR A 271 0.59 -10.31 16.08
N ASN A 272 -0.36 -10.59 15.18
CA ASN A 272 -1.60 -11.28 15.50
C ASN A 272 -2.37 -10.62 16.67
N GLU A 273 -2.29 -9.28 16.75
CA GLU A 273 -3.08 -8.51 17.72
C GLU A 273 -4.56 -8.56 17.34
N PRO A 274 -5.47 -8.45 18.30
CA PRO A 274 -6.89 -8.28 18.00
C PRO A 274 -7.12 -6.99 17.23
N ARG A 275 -8.19 -6.96 16.41
CA ARG A 275 -8.62 -5.72 15.79
C ARG A 275 -8.93 -4.66 16.83
N MET A 276 -8.69 -3.40 16.50
CA MET A 276 -8.98 -2.26 17.37
C MET A 276 -10.44 -2.31 17.87
N PRO A 277 -10.70 -2.22 19.18
CA PRO A 277 -12.05 -2.18 19.70
C PRO A 277 -12.76 -0.89 19.31
N TRP A 278 -14.09 -0.95 19.14
CA TRP A 278 -14.91 0.16 18.68
C TRP A 278 -14.68 1.49 19.44
N PRO A 279 -14.60 1.52 20.78
CA PRO A 279 -14.32 2.78 21.48
C PRO A 279 -13.05 3.48 21.05
N GLN A 280 -11.99 2.74 20.69
CA GLN A 280 -10.76 3.32 20.16
C GLN A 280 -10.94 3.81 18.72
N VAL A 281 -11.73 3.12 17.91
CA VAL A 281 -12.10 3.58 16.55
C VAL A 281 -12.83 4.91 16.63
N VAL A 282 -13.74 5.05 17.58
CA VAL A 282 -14.47 6.32 17.84
C VAL A 282 -13.49 7.44 18.20
N GLN A 283 -12.49 7.18 19.01
CA GLN A 283 -11.46 8.16 19.35
C GLN A 283 -10.67 8.63 18.10
N LEU A 284 -10.34 7.71 17.17
CA LEU A 284 -9.73 8.08 15.89
C LEU A 284 -10.65 8.96 15.05
N LEU A 285 -11.95 8.63 14.97
CA LEU A 285 -12.91 9.43 14.23
C LEU A 285 -13.08 10.81 14.85
N GLN A 286 -13.14 10.92 16.18
CA GLN A 286 -13.18 12.20 16.92
C GLN A 286 -11.93 13.03 16.63
N LYS A 287 -10.76 12.39 16.65
CA LYS A 287 -9.49 13.05 16.32
C LYS A 287 -9.50 13.54 14.88
N TYR A 288 -9.99 12.74 13.94
CA TYR A 288 -10.09 13.11 12.53
C TYR A 288 -10.93 14.38 12.33
N THR A 289 -12.06 14.51 13.02
CA THR A 289 -12.91 15.71 12.90
C THR A 289 -12.27 16.98 13.43
N ARG A 290 -11.18 16.88 14.19
CA ARG A 290 -10.42 18.01 14.74
C ARG A 290 -9.20 18.40 13.89
N LEU A 291 -8.82 17.56 12.92
CA LEU A 291 -7.71 17.88 12.02
C LEU A 291 -8.15 18.94 11.01
N GLU A 292 -7.32 19.95 10.83
CA GLU A 292 -7.57 21.02 9.87
C GLU A 292 -7.01 20.65 8.51
N LYS A 293 -7.78 20.96 7.48
CA LYS A 293 -7.30 20.91 6.10
C LYS A 293 -7.25 22.32 5.54
N GLN A 294 -6.09 22.74 5.06
CA GLN A 294 -5.91 24.05 4.46
C GLN A 294 -6.90 24.27 3.30
N GLY A 295 -7.65 25.38 3.38
CA GLY A 295 -8.64 25.76 2.37
C GLY A 295 -9.97 25.01 2.47
N ASP A 296 -10.21 24.26 3.54
CA ASP A 296 -11.51 23.61 3.78
C ASP A 296 -12.57 24.66 4.21
N THR A 297 -13.76 24.51 3.66
CA THR A 297 -14.95 25.32 3.99
C THR A 297 -15.86 24.65 5.02
N GLY A 298 -15.35 23.65 5.77
CA GLY A 298 -16.12 22.88 6.75
C GLY A 298 -16.90 21.69 6.17
N LEU A 299 -16.66 21.36 4.90
CA LEU A 299 -17.34 20.26 4.20
C LEU A 299 -16.45 19.04 3.99
N TYR A 300 -15.14 19.18 4.11
CA TYR A 300 -14.19 18.12 3.83
C TYR A 300 -14.42 16.87 4.70
N HIS A 301 -14.51 17.06 6.01
CA HIS A 301 -14.72 15.96 6.94
C HIS A 301 -16.09 15.29 6.78
N VAL A 302 -17.12 16.04 6.34
CA VAL A 302 -18.46 15.49 6.11
C VAL A 302 -18.41 14.31 5.14
N ALA A 303 -17.81 14.51 3.97
CA ALA A 303 -17.69 13.46 2.97
C ALA A 303 -16.74 12.34 3.41
N ARG A 304 -15.61 12.70 4.00
CA ARG A 304 -14.53 11.75 4.37
C ARG A 304 -14.91 10.83 5.53
N ILE A 305 -15.59 11.33 6.54
CA ILE A 305 -16.09 10.49 7.63
C ILE A 305 -17.11 9.46 7.11
N LYS A 306 -18.05 9.92 6.27
CA LYS A 306 -19.03 9.01 5.65
C LYS A 306 -18.34 7.94 4.79
N GLN A 307 -17.33 8.33 4.05
CA GLN A 307 -16.54 7.40 3.24
C GLN A 307 -15.83 6.37 4.13
N TRP A 308 -15.15 6.80 5.19
CA TRP A 308 -14.43 5.90 6.10
C TRP A 308 -15.37 4.97 6.84
N LEU A 309 -16.52 5.45 7.34
CA LEU A 309 -17.56 4.59 7.92
C LEU A 309 -18.09 3.56 6.91
N GLY A 310 -18.09 3.87 5.62
CA GLY A 310 -18.41 2.92 4.56
C GLY A 310 -17.45 1.71 4.51
N TYR A 311 -16.21 1.88 4.92
CA TYR A 311 -15.24 0.80 5.10
C TYR A 311 -15.38 0.12 6.47
N LEU A 312 -15.40 0.90 7.55
CA LEU A 312 -15.48 0.40 8.93
C LEU A 312 -16.68 -0.50 9.18
N ARG A 313 -17.85 -0.20 8.59
CA ARG A 313 -19.09 -0.98 8.76
C ARG A 313 -18.99 -2.43 8.27
N LYS A 314 -17.93 -2.77 7.52
CA LYS A 314 -17.69 -4.15 7.09
C LYS A 314 -17.15 -5.02 8.22
N GLU A 315 -16.59 -4.40 9.26
CA GLU A 315 -15.98 -5.07 10.42
C GLU A 315 -16.67 -4.71 11.74
N TYR A 316 -17.31 -3.53 11.81
CA TYR A 316 -17.94 -3.01 13.03
C TYR A 316 -19.43 -2.74 12.78
N THR A 317 -20.29 -3.44 13.50
CA THR A 317 -21.76 -3.22 13.42
C THR A 317 -22.15 -1.81 13.89
N GLU A 318 -21.42 -1.30 14.89
CA GLU A 318 -21.60 0.06 15.43
C GLU A 318 -21.32 1.13 14.37
N ALA A 319 -20.38 0.88 13.47
CA ALA A 319 -20.08 1.80 12.36
C ALA A 319 -21.26 1.92 11.38
N LEU A 320 -22.02 0.86 11.16
CA LEU A 320 -23.24 0.91 10.34
C LEU A 320 -24.32 1.77 11.04
N THR A 321 -24.49 1.64 12.34
CA THR A 321 -25.42 2.45 13.13
C THR A 321 -25.06 3.93 13.04
N LEU A 322 -23.79 4.26 13.31
CA LEU A 322 -23.29 5.64 13.20
C LEU A 322 -23.43 6.18 11.77
N PHE A 323 -23.10 5.38 10.75
CA PHE A 323 -23.26 5.79 9.36
C PHE A 323 -24.71 6.17 9.02
N ASN A 324 -25.68 5.36 9.45
CA ASN A 324 -27.11 5.65 9.24
C ASN A 324 -27.56 6.92 9.94
N GLU A 325 -27.00 7.21 11.10
CA GLU A 325 -27.28 8.44 11.85
C GLU A 325 -26.73 9.68 11.14
N ILE A 326 -25.49 9.64 10.67
CA ILE A 326 -24.82 10.83 10.11
C ILE A 326 -25.02 11.03 8.61
N ARG A 327 -25.57 10.06 7.88
CA ARG A 327 -25.66 10.12 6.40
C ARG A 327 -26.38 11.36 5.87
N ALA A 328 -27.34 11.90 6.62
CA ALA A 328 -28.11 13.08 6.24
C ALA A 328 -27.49 14.40 6.74
N LEU A 329 -26.52 14.34 7.66
CA LEU A 329 -25.88 15.52 8.21
C LEU A 329 -25.00 16.22 7.18
N GLN A 330 -24.95 17.56 7.22
CA GLN A 330 -24.32 18.37 6.19
C GLN A 330 -23.09 19.15 6.68
N THR A 331 -22.88 19.22 8.00
CA THR A 331 -21.79 20.01 8.58
C THR A 331 -20.84 19.17 9.42
N SER A 332 -19.58 19.58 9.48
CA SER A 332 -18.56 18.94 10.31
C SER A 332 -18.93 18.99 11.81
N ALA A 333 -19.57 20.08 12.25
CA ALA A 333 -20.01 20.25 13.65
C ALA A 333 -21.09 19.24 14.05
N GLU A 334 -22.10 19.02 13.20
CA GLU A 334 -23.14 18.02 13.42
C GLU A 334 -22.56 16.61 13.48
N ILE A 335 -21.63 16.29 12.59
CA ILE A 335 -20.95 14.99 12.54
C ILE A 335 -20.10 14.78 13.80
N ALA A 336 -19.30 15.79 14.20
CA ALA A 336 -18.51 15.72 15.43
C ALA A 336 -19.38 15.53 16.67
N ALA A 337 -20.52 16.22 16.75
CA ALA A 337 -21.49 16.07 17.83
C ALA A 337 -22.12 14.66 17.85
N ALA A 338 -22.42 14.10 16.67
CA ALA A 338 -22.93 12.74 16.56
C ALA A 338 -21.89 11.71 17.06
N ILE A 339 -20.64 11.81 16.60
CA ILE A 339 -19.56 10.89 17.00
C ILE A 339 -19.25 11.00 18.50
N ALA A 340 -19.41 12.18 19.11
CA ALA A 340 -19.15 12.39 20.52
C ALA A 340 -20.12 11.64 21.47
N ARG A 341 -21.22 11.08 20.94
CA ARG A 341 -22.18 10.28 21.71
C ARG A 341 -21.83 8.80 21.82
N TYR A 342 -20.85 8.35 21.06
CA TYR A 342 -20.34 6.98 21.05
C TYR A 342 -19.05 6.86 21.87
#